data_6fa25981166941fd0ea27844c0792162
#
_entry.id   6fa25981166941fd0ea27844c0792162
#
_cell.length_a   1.000
_cell.length_b   1.000
_cell.length_c   1.000
_cell.angle_alpha   90.00
_cell.angle_beta   90.00
_cell.angle_gamma   90.00
#
_symmetry.space_group_name_H-M   'P 1'
#
loop_
_entity.id
_entity.type
_entity.pdbx_description
1 polymer ?
#
loop_
_entity_poly.entity_id
_entity_poly.type
_entity_poly.pdbx_seq_one_letter_code
_entity_poly.pdbx_strand_id
1 'polypeptide(L)'
;MTEQNLPPQLEVAPEAPDRNLALELVRVTEAAAMAAGRWVGRGDKNGADGAAVRAMRALVSTVSMNGVVVIGEGEKDEAPMLFNGEHVGDGTGAECDVAVDPIDGTTLTAKGMSNALSVLAVAERGTMFDPSAVFYMEKLATGPEAADSVDISAPIAENIRRVARAKRSSADDVTVVILDRPRHQDMVREIRETGARIKFIADGDVAGAIMAASEDTGIDLLLGIGGTPEGIITACAMKCLGGTIQGRLWPRDEAERRRALDAGHDLDRVLTTDDLVWGENVFFVATGITDGELLRGVRYRADTALTESLVMRSKSGTIRQIDSTHRLAKLRAYSAVNFDRAH
;
A
#
# COMPACT_ATOMS: atom_id res chain seq x y z
N MET A 1 44.61 -16.09 -41.04
CA MET A 1 44.41 -15.51 -39.69
C MET A 1 43.00 -15.01 -39.66
N THR A 2 42.11 -15.73 -39.04
CA THR A 2 40.68 -15.40 -38.90
C THR A 2 40.50 -14.50 -37.65
N GLU A 3 40.13 -13.26 -37.88
CA GLU A 3 39.69 -12.37 -36.80
C GLU A 3 38.47 -13.00 -36.13
N GLN A 4 38.63 -13.37 -34.87
CA GLN A 4 37.51 -13.77 -34.02
C GLN A 4 36.65 -12.54 -33.73
N ASN A 5 35.43 -12.52 -34.26
CA ASN A 5 34.37 -11.61 -33.84
C ASN A 5 34.05 -11.86 -32.36
N LEU A 6 34.63 -11.09 -31.48
CA LEU A 6 34.17 -11.00 -30.10
C LEU A 6 32.73 -10.40 -30.07
N PRO A 7 31.82 -10.95 -29.30
CA PRO A 7 30.51 -10.35 -29.15
C PRO A 7 30.65 -8.93 -28.60
N PRO A 8 29.73 -8.01 -28.97
CA PRO A 8 29.78 -6.65 -28.45
C PRO A 8 29.78 -6.69 -26.92
N GLN A 9 30.76 -6.00 -26.33
CA GLN A 9 30.79 -5.83 -24.87
C GLN A 9 29.51 -5.11 -24.49
N LEU A 10 28.71 -5.74 -23.62
CA LEU A 10 27.58 -5.07 -22.97
C LEU A 10 28.14 -3.86 -22.26
N GLU A 11 27.71 -2.65 -22.67
CA GLU A 11 28.00 -1.42 -21.94
C GLU A 11 27.43 -1.61 -20.52
N VAL A 12 28.31 -1.79 -19.56
CA VAL A 12 27.93 -1.84 -18.15
C VAL A 12 27.42 -0.44 -17.80
N ALA A 13 26.19 -0.37 -17.31
CA ALA A 13 25.66 0.88 -16.79
C ALA A 13 26.66 1.52 -15.80
N PRO A 14 26.86 2.85 -15.83
CA PRO A 14 27.91 3.50 -15.06
C PRO A 14 27.75 3.39 -13.53
N GLU A 15 26.59 2.93 -13.05
CA GLU A 15 26.32 2.70 -11.63
C GLU A 15 26.18 1.20 -11.36
N ALA A 16 26.82 0.74 -10.28
CA ALA A 16 26.60 -0.61 -9.78
C ALA A 16 25.13 -0.78 -9.38
N PRO A 17 24.52 -1.98 -9.59
CA PRO A 17 23.15 -2.22 -9.16
C PRO A 17 22.99 -1.96 -7.66
N ASP A 18 22.00 -1.15 -7.28
CA ASP A 18 21.67 -0.93 -5.88
C ASP A 18 21.31 -2.24 -5.20
N ARG A 19 21.56 -2.31 -3.90
CA ARG A 19 21.09 -3.43 -3.08
C ARG A 19 19.58 -3.57 -3.19
N ASN A 20 19.11 -4.77 -3.48
CA ASN A 20 17.69 -5.08 -3.58
C ASN A 20 17.15 -5.53 -2.22
N LEU A 21 16.44 -4.64 -1.53
CA LEU A 21 15.84 -4.92 -0.22
C LEU A 21 14.55 -5.76 -0.31
N ALA A 22 14.03 -6.04 -1.51
CA ALA A 22 12.71 -6.62 -1.72
C ALA A 22 12.43 -7.85 -0.84
N LEU A 23 13.34 -8.84 -0.79
CA LEU A 23 13.13 -10.05 0.01
C LEU A 23 13.27 -9.84 1.52
N GLU A 24 14.04 -8.85 1.95
CA GLU A 24 14.12 -8.51 3.37
C GLU A 24 12.85 -7.82 3.84
N LEU A 25 12.26 -6.95 3.00
CA LEU A 25 11.00 -6.27 3.30
C LEU A 25 9.79 -7.23 3.29
N VAL A 26 9.78 -8.24 2.42
CA VAL A 26 8.74 -9.29 2.43
C VAL A 26 8.65 -9.99 3.77
N ARG A 27 9.78 -10.35 4.37
CA ARG A 27 9.80 -11.00 5.70
C ARG A 27 9.10 -10.18 6.77
N VAL A 28 9.14 -8.85 6.64
CA VAL A 28 8.50 -7.91 7.58
C VAL A 28 6.99 -8.00 7.48
N THR A 29 6.43 -7.90 6.26
CA THR A 29 4.97 -8.01 6.05
C THR A 29 4.45 -9.42 6.26
N GLU A 30 5.23 -10.47 5.91
CA GLU A 30 4.89 -11.87 6.23
C GLU A 30 4.75 -12.10 7.73
N ALA A 31 5.66 -11.54 8.54
CA ALA A 31 5.60 -11.68 9.99
C ALA A 31 4.37 -10.99 10.58
N ALA A 32 4.06 -9.76 10.13
CA ALA A 32 2.87 -9.04 10.56
C ALA A 32 1.60 -9.76 10.13
N ALA A 33 1.52 -10.20 8.86
CA ALA A 33 0.37 -10.94 8.35
C ALA A 33 0.15 -12.26 9.09
N MET A 34 1.22 -13.02 9.38
CA MET A 34 1.11 -14.23 10.21
C MET A 34 0.63 -13.91 11.63
N ALA A 35 1.12 -12.85 12.26
CA ALA A 35 0.66 -12.47 13.60
C ALA A 35 -0.81 -12.07 13.59
N ALA A 36 -1.23 -11.21 12.65
CA ALA A 36 -2.61 -10.79 12.44
C ALA A 36 -3.54 -11.95 12.09
N GLY A 37 -3.08 -12.88 11.26
CA GLY A 37 -3.83 -14.05 10.80
C GLY A 37 -4.35 -14.95 11.92
N ARG A 38 -3.72 -14.90 13.10
CA ARG A 38 -4.21 -15.61 14.32
C ARG A 38 -5.48 -14.98 14.90
N TRP A 39 -5.78 -13.74 14.53
CA TRP A 39 -6.89 -12.95 15.03
C TRP A 39 -8.07 -12.85 14.07
N VAL A 40 -7.93 -13.37 12.87
CA VAL A 40 -8.98 -13.33 11.83
C VAL A 40 -10.29 -13.91 12.36
N GLY A 41 -11.37 -13.12 12.25
CA GLY A 41 -12.74 -13.51 12.64
C GLY A 41 -12.98 -13.59 14.15
N ARG A 42 -12.10 -13.03 14.99
CA ARG A 42 -12.24 -13.07 16.46
C ARG A 42 -12.91 -11.84 17.06
N GLY A 43 -13.22 -10.82 16.27
CA GLY A 43 -13.88 -9.60 16.72
C GLY A 43 -12.99 -8.62 17.49
N ASP A 44 -11.74 -8.96 17.77
CA ASP A 44 -10.78 -8.14 18.52
C ASP A 44 -9.82 -7.41 17.57
N LYS A 45 -10.15 -6.16 17.26
CA LYS A 45 -9.33 -5.29 16.41
C LYS A 45 -7.98 -4.95 17.06
N ASN A 46 -8.03 -4.57 18.33
CA ASN A 46 -6.84 -4.10 19.05
C ASN A 46 -5.83 -5.24 19.27
N GLY A 47 -6.34 -6.45 19.55
CA GLY A 47 -5.49 -7.63 19.67
C GLY A 47 -4.79 -7.99 18.37
N ALA A 48 -5.53 -7.93 17.25
CA ALA A 48 -4.97 -8.15 15.90
C ALA A 48 -3.90 -7.12 15.56
N ASP A 49 -4.24 -5.86 15.72
CA ASP A 49 -3.39 -4.72 15.43
C ASP A 49 -2.09 -4.76 16.25
N GLY A 50 -2.20 -4.83 17.57
CA GLY A 50 -1.03 -4.92 18.44
C GLY A 50 -0.14 -6.15 18.17
N ALA A 51 -0.69 -7.28 17.68
CA ALA A 51 0.11 -8.43 17.28
C ALA A 51 0.89 -8.17 16.00
N ALA A 52 0.25 -7.55 15.00
CA ALA A 52 0.87 -7.19 13.73
C ALA A 52 1.97 -6.14 13.92
N VAL A 53 1.69 -5.06 14.66
CA VAL A 53 2.64 -3.98 14.98
C VAL A 53 3.91 -4.54 15.63
N ARG A 54 3.77 -5.37 16.67
CA ARG A 54 4.93 -5.98 17.34
C ARG A 54 5.75 -6.87 16.40
N ALA A 55 5.08 -7.65 15.57
CA ALA A 55 5.76 -8.54 14.62
C ALA A 55 6.50 -7.73 13.54
N MET A 56 5.84 -6.74 12.96
CA MET A 56 6.43 -5.84 11.97
C MET A 56 7.63 -5.10 12.53
N ARG A 57 7.47 -4.47 13.71
CA ARG A 57 8.54 -3.72 14.38
C ARG A 57 9.77 -4.58 14.66
N ALA A 58 9.58 -5.82 15.13
CA ALA A 58 10.68 -6.73 15.42
C ALA A 58 11.50 -7.08 14.16
N LEU A 59 10.83 -7.31 13.03
CA LEU A 59 11.50 -7.71 11.80
C LEU A 59 12.09 -6.52 11.03
N VAL A 60 11.39 -5.38 10.96
CA VAL A 60 11.88 -4.20 10.26
C VAL A 60 13.20 -3.69 10.85
N SER A 61 13.41 -3.85 12.17
CA SER A 61 14.65 -3.50 12.85
C SER A 61 15.87 -4.30 12.39
N THR A 62 15.67 -5.43 11.71
CA THR A 62 16.75 -6.30 11.22
C THR A 62 17.09 -6.04 9.76
N VAL A 63 16.35 -5.18 9.10
CA VAL A 63 16.58 -4.82 7.69
C VAL A 63 17.78 -3.87 7.59
N SER A 64 18.67 -4.14 6.65
CA SER A 64 19.87 -3.32 6.44
C SER A 64 19.53 -2.00 5.75
N MET A 65 19.01 -1.07 6.53
CA MET A 65 18.66 0.29 6.13
C MET A 65 18.75 1.26 7.32
N ASN A 66 18.91 2.55 7.04
CA ASN A 66 18.74 3.64 7.99
C ASN A 66 17.38 4.30 7.70
N GLY A 67 16.30 3.69 8.19
CA GLY A 67 14.93 4.09 7.91
C GLY A 67 14.37 5.05 8.96
N VAL A 68 13.45 5.93 8.54
CA VAL A 68 12.58 6.72 9.41
C VAL A 68 11.14 6.49 9.00
N VAL A 69 10.29 6.16 9.95
CA VAL A 69 8.85 6.02 9.72
C VAL A 69 8.26 7.40 9.46
N VAL A 70 7.73 7.60 8.25
CA VAL A 70 6.98 8.80 7.86
C VAL A 70 5.48 8.56 8.01
N ILE A 71 5.06 7.35 7.64
CA ILE A 71 3.69 6.86 7.78
C ILE A 71 3.72 5.64 8.68
N GLY A 72 3.04 5.70 9.82
CA GLY A 72 3.01 4.62 10.80
C GLY A 72 1.72 4.59 11.60
N GLU A 73 1.79 4.05 12.82
CA GLU A 73 0.65 3.83 13.72
C GLU A 73 0.13 5.10 14.43
N GLY A 74 0.70 6.25 14.14
CA GLY A 74 0.33 7.53 14.71
C GLY A 74 1.50 8.28 15.35
N GLU A 75 1.18 9.25 16.19
CA GLU A 75 2.18 10.08 16.86
C GLU A 75 2.86 9.32 18.02
N LYS A 76 4.08 9.73 18.36
CA LYS A 76 4.93 9.08 19.37
C LYS A 76 4.24 8.88 20.73
N ASP A 77 3.39 9.83 21.13
CA ASP A 77 2.70 9.79 22.44
C ASP A 77 1.45 8.88 22.41
N GLU A 78 0.96 8.50 21.22
CA GLU A 78 -0.21 7.67 21.02
C GLU A 78 0.14 6.23 20.63
N ALA A 79 1.20 6.05 19.84
CA ALA A 79 1.69 4.75 19.39
C ALA A 79 2.99 4.35 20.08
N PRO A 80 3.06 3.17 20.73
CA PRO A 80 4.27 2.72 21.42
C PRO A 80 5.35 2.23 20.45
N MET A 81 5.01 1.90 19.20
CA MET A 81 5.90 1.37 18.17
C MET A 81 5.42 1.82 16.79
N LEU A 82 6.35 1.91 15.83
CA LEU A 82 6.11 2.33 14.46
C LEU A 82 5.43 3.71 14.38
N PHE A 83 5.76 4.59 15.33
CA PHE A 83 5.25 5.96 15.32
C PHE A 83 5.97 6.84 14.30
N ASN A 84 5.35 7.91 13.86
CA ASN A 84 5.94 8.87 12.93
C ASN A 84 7.22 9.48 13.53
N GLY A 85 8.33 9.36 12.80
CA GLY A 85 9.67 9.76 13.25
C GLY A 85 10.48 8.65 13.95
N GLU A 86 9.93 7.44 14.15
CA GLU A 86 10.68 6.32 14.70
C GLU A 86 11.78 5.86 13.71
N HIS A 87 13.00 5.65 14.24
CA HIS A 87 14.08 5.05 13.47
C HIS A 87 13.92 3.53 13.41
N VAL A 88 14.00 2.98 12.20
CA VAL A 88 13.87 1.54 11.91
C VAL A 88 15.00 1.06 10.99
N GLY A 89 15.19 -0.26 10.94
CA GLY A 89 16.35 -0.85 10.28
C GLY A 89 17.49 -1.08 11.27
N ASP A 90 18.60 -1.65 10.79
CA ASP A 90 19.81 -1.92 11.59
C ASP A 90 20.75 -0.70 11.67
N GLY A 91 20.37 0.44 11.10
CA GLY A 91 21.14 1.67 11.04
C GLY A 91 22.25 1.66 10.00
N THR A 92 22.35 0.62 9.17
CA THR A 92 23.31 0.52 8.07
C THR A 92 22.61 0.63 6.72
N GLY A 93 23.36 0.85 5.64
CA GLY A 93 22.79 0.90 4.30
C GLY A 93 22.19 2.25 3.93
N ALA A 94 21.18 2.23 3.04
CA ALA A 94 20.58 3.43 2.50
C ALA A 94 19.72 4.18 3.53
N GLU A 95 19.77 5.52 3.45
CA GLU A 95 18.81 6.37 4.17
C GLU A 95 17.47 6.36 3.43
N CYS A 96 16.40 6.06 4.17
CA CYS A 96 15.08 5.94 3.57
C CYS A 96 13.94 6.43 4.46
N ASP A 97 12.86 6.85 3.80
CA ASP A 97 11.54 7.00 4.37
C ASP A 97 10.83 5.64 4.37
N VAL A 98 10.09 5.36 5.42
CA VAL A 98 9.36 4.11 5.60
C VAL A 98 7.89 4.43 5.86
N ALA A 99 7.01 3.81 5.10
CA ALA A 99 5.57 3.86 5.31
C ALA A 99 5.08 2.46 5.63
N VAL A 100 4.32 2.31 6.71
CA VAL A 100 3.77 1.03 7.15
C VAL A 100 2.30 1.15 7.48
N ASP A 101 1.57 0.10 7.15
CA ASP A 101 0.29 -0.24 7.74
C ASP A 101 0.33 -1.74 8.07
N PRO A 102 0.51 -2.11 9.34
CA PRO A 102 0.56 -3.51 9.75
C PRO A 102 -0.71 -4.29 9.42
N ILE A 103 -1.87 -3.63 9.39
CA ILE A 103 -3.16 -4.19 8.95
C ILE A 103 -3.98 -3.15 8.19
N ASP A 104 -3.74 -2.99 6.87
CA ASP A 104 -4.72 -2.33 5.99
C ASP A 104 -6.01 -3.16 5.98
N GLY A 105 -7.04 -2.65 6.68
CA GLY A 105 -8.29 -3.35 6.90
C GLY A 105 -8.40 -4.08 8.25
N THR A 106 -8.16 -3.39 9.38
CA THR A 106 -8.36 -3.94 10.74
C THR A 106 -9.79 -4.46 10.96
N THR A 107 -10.80 -3.77 10.38
CA THR A 107 -12.20 -4.24 10.43
C THR A 107 -12.39 -5.55 9.67
N LEU A 108 -11.75 -5.70 8.52
CA LEU A 108 -11.82 -6.92 7.71
C LEU A 108 -11.22 -8.10 8.47
N THR A 109 -10.03 -7.90 9.06
CA THR A 109 -9.36 -8.90 9.87
C THR A 109 -10.23 -9.34 11.07
N ALA A 110 -10.73 -8.40 11.85
CA ALA A 110 -11.53 -8.72 13.04
C ALA A 110 -12.83 -9.47 12.71
N LYS A 111 -13.46 -9.15 11.56
CA LYS A 111 -14.70 -9.79 11.10
C LYS A 111 -14.48 -11.03 10.22
N GLY A 112 -13.24 -11.37 9.86
CA GLY A 112 -12.93 -12.46 8.93
C GLY A 112 -13.43 -12.18 7.51
N MET A 113 -13.47 -10.91 7.11
CA MET A 113 -13.81 -10.47 5.75
C MET A 113 -12.58 -10.49 4.85
N SER A 114 -12.80 -10.51 3.54
CA SER A 114 -11.74 -10.58 2.53
C SER A 114 -10.95 -9.27 2.38
N ASN A 115 -9.74 -9.37 1.81
CA ASN A 115 -8.88 -8.26 1.36
C ASN A 115 -8.12 -7.49 2.45
N ALA A 116 -7.95 -8.02 3.65
CA ALA A 116 -7.02 -7.44 4.62
C ALA A 116 -5.57 -7.77 4.22
N LEU A 117 -4.70 -6.74 4.23
CA LEU A 117 -3.29 -6.83 3.87
C LEU A 117 -2.41 -6.31 5.01
N SER A 118 -1.17 -6.77 5.06
CA SER A 118 -0.07 -6.07 5.75
C SER A 118 0.79 -5.42 4.70
N VAL A 119 1.05 -4.10 4.80
CA VAL A 119 1.77 -3.34 3.77
C VAL A 119 2.95 -2.57 4.34
N LEU A 120 3.99 -2.42 3.52
CA LEU A 120 5.18 -1.65 3.81
C LEU A 120 5.73 -1.05 2.52
N ALA A 121 6.07 0.24 2.55
CA ALA A 121 6.77 0.90 1.46
C ALA A 121 8.05 1.58 1.96
N VAL A 122 9.06 1.62 1.11
CA VAL A 122 10.34 2.29 1.37
C VAL A 122 10.71 3.12 0.16
N ALA A 123 11.09 4.38 0.40
CA ALA A 123 11.58 5.32 -0.63
C ALA A 123 12.84 6.03 -0.15
N GLU A 124 13.50 6.81 -1.01
CA GLU A 124 14.62 7.63 -0.60
C GLU A 124 14.21 8.60 0.51
N ARG A 125 15.15 8.91 1.40
CA ARG A 125 14.92 9.82 2.53
C ARG A 125 14.38 11.18 2.08
N GLY A 126 13.28 11.63 2.74
CA GLY A 126 12.65 12.92 2.54
C GLY A 126 11.82 13.01 1.28
N THR A 127 11.43 11.86 0.68
CA THR A 127 10.65 11.83 -0.57
C THR A 127 9.18 11.53 -0.39
N MET A 128 8.74 11.11 0.79
CA MET A 128 7.33 10.89 1.10
C MET A 128 6.69 12.16 1.62
N PHE A 129 5.47 12.45 1.19
CA PHE A 129 4.65 13.56 1.69
C PHE A 129 4.34 13.38 3.18
N ASP A 130 4.35 14.48 3.95
CA ASP A 130 3.96 14.46 5.36
C ASP A 130 2.43 14.59 5.51
N PRO A 131 1.73 13.56 6.00
CA PRO A 131 0.27 13.57 6.14
C PRO A 131 -0.25 14.23 7.42
N SER A 132 0.63 14.69 8.31
CA SER A 132 0.28 15.08 9.70
C SER A 132 -0.77 16.18 9.81
N ALA A 133 -0.90 17.03 8.79
CA ALA A 133 -1.80 18.17 8.81
C ALA A 133 -3.28 17.82 8.60
N VAL A 134 -3.59 16.78 7.79
CA VAL A 134 -4.97 16.42 7.41
C VAL A 134 -5.15 14.91 7.38
N PHE A 135 -6.11 14.43 8.15
CA PHE A 135 -6.35 12.99 8.33
C PHE A 135 -6.92 12.30 7.08
N TYR A 136 -7.79 12.97 6.32
CA TYR A 136 -8.42 12.41 5.12
C TYR A 136 -7.98 13.09 3.83
N MET A 137 -8.09 12.34 2.75
CA MET A 137 -7.83 12.75 1.39
C MET A 137 -8.93 12.20 0.48
N GLU A 138 -9.49 13.05 -0.38
CA GLU A 138 -10.22 12.59 -1.56
C GLU A 138 -9.23 11.95 -2.53
N LYS A 139 -9.55 10.78 -3.08
CA LYS A 139 -8.65 9.96 -3.89
C LYS A 139 -9.31 9.51 -5.18
N LEU A 140 -8.50 9.50 -6.23
CA LEU A 140 -8.78 8.83 -7.49
C LEU A 140 -7.53 8.03 -7.85
N ALA A 141 -7.65 6.70 -8.08
CA ALA A 141 -6.53 5.88 -8.52
C ALA A 141 -6.94 4.89 -9.62
N THR A 142 -6.05 4.69 -10.60
CA THR A 142 -6.27 3.78 -11.74
C THR A 142 -4.94 3.21 -12.24
N GLY A 143 -5.04 2.17 -13.06
CA GLY A 143 -3.89 1.51 -13.69
C GLY A 143 -3.23 2.31 -14.81
N PRO A 144 -2.11 1.76 -15.35
CA PRO A 144 -1.29 2.45 -16.34
C PRO A 144 -2.03 2.84 -17.61
N GLU A 145 -3.03 2.05 -18.04
CA GLU A 145 -3.74 2.33 -19.29
C GLU A 145 -4.51 3.65 -19.25
N ALA A 146 -5.00 4.06 -18.07
CA ALA A 146 -5.80 5.27 -17.91
C ALA A 146 -5.08 6.38 -17.10
N ALA A 147 -3.83 6.14 -16.67
CA ALA A 147 -3.09 7.03 -15.77
C ALA A 147 -3.02 8.48 -16.26
N ASP A 148 -2.73 8.69 -17.54
CA ASP A 148 -2.63 10.02 -18.15
C ASP A 148 -3.98 10.63 -18.57
N SER A 149 -5.07 9.89 -18.38
CA SER A 149 -6.39 10.30 -18.89
C SER A 149 -7.31 10.86 -17.81
N VAL A 150 -7.08 10.49 -16.55
CA VAL A 150 -7.95 10.84 -15.42
C VAL A 150 -7.59 12.19 -14.80
N ASP A 151 -8.58 12.83 -14.19
CA ASP A 151 -8.42 14.11 -13.50
C ASP A 151 -9.44 14.20 -12.36
N ILE A 152 -8.95 14.19 -11.13
CA ILE A 152 -9.81 14.25 -9.92
C ILE A 152 -10.67 15.53 -9.87
N SER A 153 -10.27 16.61 -10.58
CA SER A 153 -11.04 17.84 -10.67
C SER A 153 -12.18 17.77 -11.68
N ALA A 154 -12.18 16.76 -12.55
CA ALA A 154 -13.27 16.52 -13.51
C ALA A 154 -14.44 15.78 -12.85
N PRO A 155 -15.68 15.93 -13.35
CA PRO A 155 -16.81 15.15 -12.88
C PRO A 155 -16.54 13.64 -12.91
N ILE A 156 -17.08 12.90 -11.93
CA ILE A 156 -16.93 11.43 -11.82
C ILE A 156 -17.33 10.73 -13.13
N ALA A 157 -18.45 11.15 -13.72
CA ALA A 157 -18.93 10.62 -14.99
C ALA A 157 -17.94 10.80 -16.15
N GLU A 158 -17.16 11.88 -16.14
CA GLU A 158 -16.12 12.10 -17.14
C GLU A 158 -14.91 11.18 -16.90
N ASN A 159 -14.47 11.01 -15.67
CA ASN A 159 -13.39 10.10 -15.34
C ASN A 159 -13.73 8.64 -15.72
N ILE A 160 -14.94 8.19 -15.43
CA ILE A 160 -15.41 6.86 -15.84
C ILE A 160 -15.36 6.70 -17.37
N ARG A 161 -15.82 7.70 -18.15
CA ARG A 161 -15.72 7.65 -19.62
C ARG A 161 -14.28 7.65 -20.12
N ARG A 162 -13.37 8.38 -19.46
CA ARG A 162 -11.94 8.41 -19.79
C ARG A 162 -11.29 7.05 -19.55
N VAL A 163 -11.57 6.42 -18.40
CA VAL A 163 -11.11 5.05 -18.08
C VAL A 163 -11.67 4.05 -19.12
N ALA A 164 -12.97 4.08 -19.38
CA ALA A 164 -13.60 3.22 -20.41
C ALA A 164 -12.93 3.36 -21.76
N ARG A 165 -12.69 4.60 -22.21
CA ARG A 165 -12.02 4.87 -23.50
C ARG A 165 -10.58 4.36 -23.53
N ALA A 166 -9.80 4.57 -22.44
CA ALA A 166 -8.43 4.10 -22.33
C ALA A 166 -8.34 2.57 -22.40
N LYS A 167 -9.30 1.89 -21.77
CA LYS A 167 -9.42 0.43 -21.76
C LYS A 167 -10.21 -0.14 -22.97
N ARG A 168 -10.62 0.72 -23.92
CA ARG A 168 -11.37 0.34 -25.13
C ARG A 168 -12.67 -0.41 -24.81
N SER A 169 -13.36 0.01 -23.75
CA SER A 169 -14.61 -0.54 -23.25
C SER A 169 -15.72 0.54 -23.18
N SER A 170 -16.87 0.22 -22.61
CA SER A 170 -17.95 1.15 -22.33
C SER A 170 -17.99 1.54 -20.84
N ALA A 171 -18.73 2.59 -20.48
CA ALA A 171 -18.89 2.97 -19.08
C ALA A 171 -19.52 1.85 -18.25
N ASP A 172 -20.42 1.05 -18.82
CA ASP A 172 -21.11 -0.08 -18.18
C ASP A 172 -20.15 -1.23 -17.84
N ASP A 173 -18.99 -1.28 -18.47
CA ASP A 173 -17.94 -2.27 -18.21
C ASP A 173 -16.96 -1.84 -17.12
N VAL A 174 -16.90 -0.54 -16.81
CA VAL A 174 -16.02 0.00 -15.77
C VAL A 174 -16.53 -0.41 -14.38
N THR A 175 -15.64 -0.93 -13.56
CA THR A 175 -15.91 -1.23 -12.16
C THR A 175 -15.15 -0.26 -11.25
N VAL A 176 -15.90 0.51 -10.47
CA VAL A 176 -15.36 1.45 -9.48
C VAL A 176 -15.36 0.80 -8.11
N VAL A 177 -14.20 0.76 -7.44
CA VAL A 177 -14.11 0.38 -6.03
C VAL A 177 -14.22 1.62 -5.15
N ILE A 178 -15.02 1.55 -4.09
CA ILE A 178 -15.27 2.66 -3.17
C ILE A 178 -15.54 2.14 -1.76
N LEU A 179 -15.05 2.85 -0.74
CA LEU A 179 -15.37 2.56 0.66
C LEU A 179 -16.87 2.74 0.93
N ASP A 180 -17.51 1.76 1.55
CA ASP A 180 -18.90 1.87 2.01
C ASP A 180 -18.99 2.79 3.24
N ARG A 181 -19.16 4.07 2.98
CA ARG A 181 -19.25 5.14 3.99
C ARG A 181 -20.36 6.12 3.65
N PRO A 182 -21.09 6.64 4.65
CA PRO A 182 -22.16 7.64 4.43
C PRO A 182 -21.71 8.85 3.61
N ARG A 183 -20.46 9.29 3.77
CA ARG A 183 -19.88 10.44 3.03
C ARG A 183 -19.75 10.21 1.53
N HIS A 184 -19.88 8.99 1.04
CA HIS A 184 -19.77 8.65 -0.38
C HIS A 184 -21.12 8.50 -1.10
N GLN A 185 -22.26 8.74 -0.44
CA GLN A 185 -23.59 8.50 -1.04
C GLN A 185 -23.81 9.28 -2.34
N ASP A 186 -23.34 10.54 -2.40
CA ASP A 186 -23.45 11.36 -3.61
C ASP A 186 -22.57 10.81 -4.74
N MET A 187 -21.31 10.45 -4.44
CA MET A 187 -20.42 9.81 -5.40
C MET A 187 -21.01 8.49 -5.94
N VAL A 188 -21.59 7.67 -5.05
CA VAL A 188 -22.23 6.41 -5.42
C VAL A 188 -23.41 6.65 -6.38
N ARG A 189 -24.22 7.69 -6.14
CA ARG A 189 -25.31 8.06 -7.04
C ARG A 189 -24.76 8.47 -8.42
N GLU A 190 -23.77 9.35 -8.47
CA GLU A 190 -23.14 9.80 -9.72
C GLU A 190 -22.52 8.64 -10.50
N ILE A 191 -21.83 7.70 -9.83
CA ILE A 191 -21.26 6.51 -10.48
C ILE A 191 -22.39 5.67 -11.12
N ARG A 192 -23.48 5.40 -10.39
CA ARG A 192 -24.62 4.61 -10.88
C ARG A 192 -25.31 5.26 -12.08
N GLU A 193 -25.41 6.58 -12.12
CA GLU A 193 -25.99 7.32 -13.24
C GLU A 193 -25.19 7.16 -14.54
N THR A 194 -23.91 6.76 -14.47
CA THR A 194 -23.08 6.45 -15.65
C THR A 194 -23.32 5.04 -16.22
N GLY A 195 -23.99 4.16 -15.49
CA GLY A 195 -24.09 2.72 -15.77
C GLY A 195 -22.93 1.88 -15.22
N ALA A 196 -21.87 2.50 -14.71
CA ALA A 196 -20.71 1.80 -14.17
C ALA A 196 -21.05 0.92 -12.97
N ARG A 197 -20.29 -0.16 -12.80
CA ARG A 197 -20.42 -1.09 -11.68
C ARG A 197 -19.70 -0.56 -10.46
N ILE A 198 -20.23 -0.86 -9.28
CA ILE A 198 -19.61 -0.49 -8.01
C ILE A 198 -19.24 -1.74 -7.23
N LYS A 199 -17.99 -1.80 -6.78
CA LYS A 199 -17.53 -2.72 -5.75
C LYS A 199 -17.38 -1.97 -4.44
N PHE A 200 -18.25 -2.25 -3.48
CA PHE A 200 -18.11 -1.70 -2.13
C PHE A 200 -17.08 -2.48 -1.33
N ILE A 201 -16.20 -1.75 -0.64
CA ILE A 201 -15.28 -2.29 0.35
C ILE A 201 -15.58 -1.69 1.72
N ALA A 202 -15.53 -2.53 2.75
CA ALA A 202 -15.82 -2.07 4.11
C ALA A 202 -14.60 -1.37 4.76
N ASP A 203 -13.38 -1.65 4.29
CA ASP A 203 -12.10 -1.14 4.79
C ASP A 203 -11.01 -1.47 3.76
N GLY A 204 -9.75 -0.97 3.93
CA GLY A 204 -8.62 -1.36 3.11
C GLY A 204 -8.60 -0.72 1.72
N ASP A 205 -8.50 0.62 1.65
CA ASP A 205 -8.48 1.31 0.35
C ASP A 205 -7.13 1.23 -0.38
N VAL A 206 -6.05 0.87 0.31
CA VAL A 206 -4.77 0.53 -0.35
C VAL A 206 -4.95 -0.70 -1.23
N ALA A 207 -5.55 -1.78 -0.70
CA ALA A 207 -5.88 -2.96 -1.50
C ALA A 207 -6.79 -2.61 -2.69
N GLY A 208 -7.80 -1.77 -2.45
CA GLY A 208 -8.71 -1.28 -3.50
C GLY A 208 -8.00 -0.58 -4.65
N ALA A 209 -7.05 0.28 -4.34
CA ALA A 209 -6.27 1.01 -5.34
C ALA A 209 -5.31 0.10 -6.13
N ILE A 210 -4.65 -0.83 -5.46
CA ILE A 210 -3.77 -1.81 -6.13
C ILE A 210 -4.59 -2.69 -7.07
N MET A 211 -5.79 -3.12 -6.65
CA MET A 211 -6.70 -3.87 -7.53
C MET A 211 -7.08 -3.06 -8.78
N ALA A 212 -7.34 -1.75 -8.64
CA ALA A 212 -7.66 -0.88 -9.77
C ALA A 212 -6.49 -0.68 -10.75
N ALA A 213 -5.26 -0.93 -10.30
CA ALA A 213 -4.05 -0.81 -11.10
C ALA A 213 -3.47 -2.16 -11.55
N SER A 214 -4.08 -3.28 -11.14
CA SER A 214 -3.64 -4.64 -11.48
C SER A 214 -4.53 -5.26 -12.54
N GLU A 215 -3.92 -6.02 -13.46
CA GLU A 215 -4.64 -6.84 -14.42
C GLU A 215 -5.44 -7.95 -13.71
N ASP A 216 -6.49 -8.46 -14.34
CA ASP A 216 -7.29 -9.62 -13.91
C ASP A 216 -8.06 -9.48 -12.58
N THR A 217 -8.11 -8.29 -11.96
CA THR A 217 -8.91 -8.05 -10.75
C THR A 217 -10.37 -7.69 -11.05
N GLY A 218 -10.63 -7.25 -12.27
CA GLY A 218 -11.93 -6.75 -12.70
C GLY A 218 -12.32 -5.40 -12.08
N ILE A 219 -11.36 -4.68 -11.50
CA ILE A 219 -11.50 -3.32 -10.94
C ILE A 219 -10.72 -2.34 -11.82
N ASP A 220 -11.30 -1.20 -12.13
CA ASP A 220 -10.73 -0.24 -13.07
C ASP A 220 -10.36 1.10 -12.44
N LEU A 221 -11.05 1.49 -11.39
CA LEU A 221 -10.95 2.81 -10.80
C LEU A 221 -11.24 2.74 -9.30
N LEU A 222 -10.40 3.38 -8.47
CA LEU A 222 -10.74 3.70 -7.08
C LEU A 222 -11.20 5.15 -7.02
N LEU A 223 -12.32 5.38 -6.35
CA LEU A 223 -12.82 6.71 -5.97
C LEU A 223 -13.20 6.74 -4.51
N GLY A 224 -13.02 7.89 -3.86
CA GLY A 224 -13.55 8.09 -2.50
C GLY A 224 -12.66 8.94 -1.61
N ILE A 225 -13.09 9.08 -0.36
CA ILE A 225 -12.38 9.79 0.70
C ILE A 225 -11.91 8.74 1.72
N GLY A 226 -10.61 8.63 1.87
CA GLY A 226 -9.93 7.71 2.80
C GLY A 226 -8.80 8.43 3.55
N GLY A 227 -8.02 7.69 4.35
CA GLY A 227 -6.90 8.27 5.10
C GLY A 227 -5.81 8.82 4.19
N THR A 228 -5.22 9.95 4.56
CA THR A 228 -4.07 10.52 3.84
C THR A 228 -2.85 9.59 3.91
N PRO A 229 -2.54 8.97 5.06
CA PRO A 229 -1.46 7.99 5.15
C PRO A 229 -1.57 6.86 4.12
N GLU A 230 -2.75 6.24 4.00
CA GLU A 230 -3.02 5.18 3.03
C GLU A 230 -2.91 5.68 1.58
N GLY A 231 -3.18 6.97 1.34
CA GLY A 231 -2.98 7.62 0.03
C GLY A 231 -1.51 7.65 -0.37
N ILE A 232 -0.59 7.89 0.57
CA ILE A 232 0.85 7.91 0.31
C ILE A 232 1.39 6.50 0.10
N ILE A 233 0.95 5.53 0.92
CA ILE A 233 1.26 4.11 0.70
C ILE A 233 0.78 3.66 -0.68
N THR A 234 -0.42 4.09 -1.08
CA THR A 234 -0.96 3.85 -2.42
C THR A 234 -0.09 4.48 -3.51
N ALA A 235 0.39 5.72 -3.32
CA ALA A 235 1.28 6.37 -4.28
C ALA A 235 2.58 5.59 -4.50
N CYS A 236 3.15 5.01 -3.44
CA CYS A 236 4.29 4.09 -3.55
C CYS A 236 3.97 2.87 -4.43
N ALA A 237 2.79 2.28 -4.26
CA ALA A 237 2.35 1.15 -5.09
C ALA A 237 2.14 1.58 -6.54
N MET A 238 1.48 2.73 -6.79
CA MET A 238 1.24 3.26 -8.14
C MET A 238 2.54 3.53 -8.88
N LYS A 239 3.55 4.11 -8.23
CA LYS A 239 4.89 4.27 -8.85
C LYS A 239 5.50 2.96 -9.32
N CYS A 240 5.28 1.88 -8.58
CA CYS A 240 5.79 0.56 -8.95
C CYS A 240 4.98 -0.09 -10.08
N LEU A 241 3.67 0.19 -10.15
CA LEU A 241 2.74 -0.38 -11.13
C LEU A 241 2.66 0.43 -12.44
N GLY A 242 3.18 1.67 -12.45
CA GLY A 242 3.00 2.60 -13.57
C GLY A 242 1.59 3.20 -13.65
N GLY A 243 0.78 3.00 -12.61
CA GLY A 243 -0.52 3.63 -12.45
C GLY A 243 -0.43 5.03 -11.88
N THR A 244 -1.57 5.62 -11.57
CA THR A 244 -1.65 6.96 -10.96
C THR A 244 -2.56 6.99 -9.75
N ILE A 245 -2.22 7.84 -8.79
CA ILE A 245 -3.13 8.34 -7.78
C ILE A 245 -3.13 9.87 -7.85
N GLN A 246 -4.31 10.45 -7.76
CA GLN A 246 -4.51 11.87 -7.53
C GLN A 246 -5.27 12.04 -6.23
N GLY A 247 -4.85 13.00 -5.42
CA GLY A 247 -5.45 13.26 -4.12
C GLY A 247 -5.71 14.73 -3.88
N ARG A 248 -6.68 15.03 -3.03
CA ARG A 248 -6.96 16.36 -2.51
C ARG A 248 -7.20 16.27 -1.01
N LEU A 249 -6.49 17.09 -0.22
CA LEU A 249 -6.65 17.07 1.23
C LEU A 249 -8.08 17.41 1.62
N TRP A 250 -8.69 16.62 2.49
CA TRP A 250 -10.09 16.72 2.89
C TRP A 250 -10.21 16.85 4.41
N PRO A 251 -10.13 18.10 4.97
CA PRO A 251 -10.24 18.34 6.41
C PRO A 251 -11.60 17.91 6.95
N ARG A 252 -11.62 17.23 8.10
CA ARG A 252 -12.84 16.75 8.77
C ARG A 252 -13.68 17.90 9.36
N ASP A 253 -13.00 18.95 9.81
CA ASP A 253 -13.59 20.09 10.50
C ASP A 253 -12.77 21.38 10.29
N GLU A 254 -13.30 22.49 10.80
CA GLU A 254 -12.67 23.79 10.66
C GLU A 254 -11.35 23.91 11.44
N ALA A 255 -11.17 23.14 12.52
CA ALA A 255 -9.92 23.14 13.27
C ALA A 255 -8.79 22.46 12.48
N GLU A 256 -9.08 21.32 11.85
CA GLU A 256 -8.14 20.64 10.96
C GLU A 256 -7.84 21.47 9.71
N ARG A 257 -8.87 22.14 9.14
CA ARG A 257 -8.71 23.07 8.03
C ARG A 257 -7.73 24.19 8.36
N ARG A 258 -7.87 24.83 9.53
CA ARG A 258 -6.96 25.88 9.97
C ARG A 258 -5.54 25.37 10.15
N ARG A 259 -5.36 24.22 10.83
CA ARG A 259 -4.03 23.64 11.01
C ARG A 259 -3.34 23.39 9.66
N ALA A 260 -4.07 22.86 8.69
CA ALA A 260 -3.53 22.64 7.35
C ALA A 260 -3.09 23.93 6.65
N LEU A 261 -3.91 24.96 6.71
CA LEU A 261 -3.59 26.29 6.14
C LEU A 261 -2.42 26.95 6.87
N ASP A 262 -2.37 26.87 8.19
CA ASP A 262 -1.28 27.41 9.02
C ASP A 262 0.04 26.67 8.76
N ALA A 263 -0.02 25.37 8.43
CA ALA A 263 1.12 24.57 7.98
C ALA A 263 1.53 24.84 6.52
N GLY A 264 0.80 25.72 5.81
CA GLY A 264 1.14 26.12 4.43
C GLY A 264 0.58 25.21 3.35
N HIS A 265 -0.35 24.29 3.68
CA HIS A 265 -0.98 23.44 2.69
C HIS A 265 -2.02 24.21 1.86
N ASP A 266 -1.99 24.01 0.55
CA ASP A 266 -3.06 24.40 -0.37
C ASP A 266 -4.08 23.27 -0.45
N LEU A 267 -5.27 23.49 0.11
CA LEU A 267 -6.34 22.48 0.16
C LEU A 267 -7.05 22.27 -1.19
N ASP A 268 -6.90 23.19 -2.13
CA ASP A 268 -7.46 23.08 -3.48
C ASP A 268 -6.48 22.41 -4.46
N ARG A 269 -5.22 22.26 -4.04
CA ARG A 269 -4.19 21.61 -4.85
C ARG A 269 -4.49 20.14 -5.06
N VAL A 270 -4.43 19.68 -6.30
CA VAL A 270 -4.37 18.27 -6.63
C VAL A 270 -2.94 17.78 -6.39
N LEU A 271 -2.78 16.80 -5.52
CA LEU A 271 -1.55 16.09 -5.26
C LEU A 271 -1.48 14.88 -6.20
N THR A 272 -0.47 14.84 -7.04
CA THR A 272 -0.20 13.73 -7.95
C THR A 272 0.58 12.60 -7.25
N THR A 273 0.75 11.48 -7.92
CA THR A 273 1.64 10.39 -7.45
C THR A 273 3.03 10.93 -7.08
N ASP A 274 3.58 11.82 -7.92
CA ASP A 274 4.91 12.39 -7.70
C ASP A 274 4.94 13.47 -6.61
N ASP A 275 3.84 14.14 -6.33
CA ASP A 275 3.72 15.03 -5.17
C ASP A 275 3.66 14.23 -3.85
N LEU A 276 3.03 13.06 -3.87
CA LEU A 276 2.89 12.19 -2.70
C LEU A 276 4.17 11.39 -2.42
N VAL A 277 4.88 10.95 -3.47
CA VAL A 277 6.17 10.27 -3.38
C VAL A 277 7.03 10.67 -4.58
N TRP A 278 7.97 11.58 -4.39
CA TRP A 278 8.79 12.11 -5.49
C TRP A 278 10.11 11.36 -5.73
N GLY A 279 10.45 10.37 -4.88
CA GLY A 279 11.59 9.47 -5.11
C GLY A 279 11.38 8.52 -6.30
N GLU A 280 12.50 8.15 -6.94
CA GLU A 280 12.48 7.27 -8.12
C GLU A 280 12.68 5.79 -7.77
N ASN A 281 13.22 5.49 -6.59
CA ASN A 281 13.56 4.14 -6.13
C ASN A 281 12.68 3.69 -4.97
N VAL A 282 11.44 3.40 -5.28
CA VAL A 282 10.43 2.97 -4.32
C VAL A 282 10.34 1.45 -4.30
N PHE A 283 10.30 0.87 -3.11
CA PHE A 283 9.88 -0.51 -2.85
C PHE A 283 8.50 -0.50 -2.23
N PHE A 284 7.63 -1.36 -2.71
CA PHE A 284 6.34 -1.63 -2.09
C PHE A 284 6.19 -3.13 -1.87
N VAL A 285 5.70 -3.50 -0.70
CA VAL A 285 5.45 -4.90 -0.32
C VAL A 285 4.10 -5.01 0.36
N ALA A 286 3.33 -6.02 -0.04
CA ALA A 286 2.09 -6.40 0.61
C ALA A 286 2.05 -7.90 0.85
N THR A 287 1.47 -8.33 1.99
CA THR A 287 1.20 -9.75 2.28
C THR A 287 -0.25 -9.91 2.69
N GLY A 288 -0.95 -10.90 2.13
CA GLY A 288 -2.34 -11.19 2.45
C GLY A 288 -2.52 -11.65 3.88
N ILE A 289 -3.44 -11.02 4.63
CA ILE A 289 -3.87 -11.47 5.96
C ILE A 289 -5.10 -12.36 5.83
N THR A 290 -6.10 -11.89 5.07
CA THR A 290 -7.30 -12.66 4.71
C THR A 290 -7.33 -12.91 3.21
N ASP A 291 -8.02 -13.98 2.78
CA ASP A 291 -8.15 -14.27 1.34
C ASP A 291 -8.80 -13.08 0.61
N GLY A 292 -8.27 -12.73 -0.55
CA GLY A 292 -8.76 -11.63 -1.37
C GLY A 292 -8.52 -11.82 -2.86
N GLU A 293 -8.98 -10.87 -3.66
CA GLU A 293 -8.78 -10.89 -5.11
C GLU A 293 -7.32 -10.60 -5.49
N LEU A 294 -6.61 -9.85 -4.64
CA LEU A 294 -5.22 -9.50 -4.90
C LEU A 294 -4.26 -10.57 -4.40
N LEU A 295 -4.43 -11.02 -3.15
CA LEU A 295 -3.55 -11.98 -2.47
C LEU A 295 -4.38 -12.96 -1.63
N ARG A 296 -3.90 -14.19 -1.54
CA ARG A 296 -4.43 -15.17 -0.58
C ARG A 296 -3.98 -14.83 0.85
N GLY A 297 -4.86 -15.03 1.80
CA GLY A 297 -4.59 -14.86 3.21
C GLY A 297 -3.70 -15.94 3.80
N VAL A 298 -3.27 -15.70 5.05
CA VAL A 298 -2.43 -16.64 5.80
C VAL A 298 -3.18 -17.94 6.07
N ARG A 299 -2.56 -19.06 5.72
CA ARG A 299 -3.10 -20.41 5.97
C ARG A 299 -2.21 -21.16 6.93
N TYR A 300 -2.74 -21.47 8.12
CA TYR A 300 -2.04 -22.26 9.12
C TYR A 300 -2.32 -23.76 8.94
N ARG A 301 -1.27 -24.55 9.02
CA ARG A 301 -1.30 -26.02 9.16
C ARG A 301 -0.67 -26.40 10.50
N ALA A 302 -0.53 -27.70 10.81
CA ALA A 302 -0.07 -28.15 12.11
C ALA A 302 1.23 -27.47 12.58
N ASP A 303 2.25 -27.43 11.71
CA ASP A 303 3.61 -26.93 11.99
C ASP A 303 4.09 -25.88 10.99
N THR A 304 3.24 -25.48 10.05
CA THR A 304 3.58 -24.53 8.99
C THR A 304 2.53 -23.43 8.85
N ALA A 305 2.94 -22.28 8.30
CA ALA A 305 2.09 -21.26 7.76
C ALA A 305 2.42 -21.02 6.29
N LEU A 306 1.40 -20.69 5.50
CA LEU A 306 1.53 -20.30 4.10
C LEU A 306 1.16 -18.83 3.99
N THR A 307 1.94 -18.06 3.24
CA THR A 307 1.67 -16.65 2.92
C THR A 307 1.80 -16.42 1.42
N GLU A 308 1.08 -15.44 0.93
CA GLU A 308 1.24 -14.91 -0.42
C GLU A 308 1.52 -13.41 -0.33
N SER A 309 2.56 -12.97 -1.04
CA SER A 309 3.06 -11.60 -0.98
C SER A 309 3.27 -11.02 -2.37
N LEU A 310 3.05 -9.72 -2.50
CA LEU A 310 3.36 -8.91 -3.67
C LEU A 310 4.57 -8.03 -3.33
N VAL A 311 5.58 -8.04 -4.21
CA VAL A 311 6.80 -7.24 -4.05
C VAL A 311 7.07 -6.48 -5.32
N MET A 312 7.20 -5.17 -5.21
CA MET A 312 7.39 -4.29 -6.35
C MET A 312 8.55 -3.32 -6.12
N ARG A 313 9.20 -2.91 -7.20
CA ARG A 313 10.22 -1.87 -7.19
C ARG A 313 10.05 -0.96 -8.41
N SER A 314 9.91 0.35 -8.20
CA SER A 314 9.72 1.33 -9.27
C SER A 314 10.93 1.44 -10.20
N LYS A 315 12.13 1.59 -9.65
CA LYS A 315 13.37 1.75 -10.43
C LYS A 315 13.63 0.64 -11.45
N SER A 316 13.20 -0.59 -11.16
CA SER A 316 13.38 -1.74 -12.06
C SER A 316 12.12 -2.14 -12.80
N GLY A 317 10.95 -1.56 -12.49
CA GLY A 317 9.65 -1.97 -13.03
C GLY A 317 9.33 -3.44 -12.73
N THR A 318 9.91 -4.00 -11.67
CA THR A 318 9.78 -5.44 -11.37
C THR A 318 8.70 -5.68 -10.36
N ILE A 319 7.73 -6.52 -10.73
CA ILE A 319 6.65 -7.01 -9.87
C ILE A 319 6.87 -8.51 -9.65
N ARG A 320 6.79 -8.96 -8.39
CA ARG A 320 6.89 -10.37 -8.01
C ARG A 320 5.75 -10.75 -7.10
N GLN A 321 5.14 -11.89 -7.40
CA GLN A 321 4.25 -12.59 -6.49
C GLN A 321 5.03 -13.75 -5.86
N ILE A 322 4.98 -13.87 -4.54
CA ILE A 322 5.79 -14.83 -3.77
C ILE A 322 4.88 -15.68 -2.91
N ASP A 323 4.90 -16.98 -3.17
CA ASP A 323 4.32 -18.00 -2.29
C ASP A 323 5.37 -18.49 -1.31
N SER A 324 5.13 -18.35 -0.02
CA SER A 324 6.06 -18.80 1.02
C SER A 324 5.45 -19.86 1.91
N THR A 325 6.28 -20.85 2.29
CA THR A 325 5.96 -21.86 3.30
C THR A 325 6.89 -21.70 4.49
N HIS A 326 6.34 -21.35 5.64
CA HIS A 326 7.05 -21.07 6.87
C HIS A 326 6.95 -22.27 7.82
N ARG A 327 8.08 -22.80 8.29
CA ARG A 327 8.13 -23.79 9.36
C ARG A 327 8.16 -23.07 10.71
N LEU A 328 7.04 -23.06 11.43
CA LEU A 328 6.85 -22.26 12.64
C LEU A 328 7.89 -22.57 13.75
N ALA A 329 8.25 -23.84 13.93
CA ALA A 329 9.28 -24.21 14.90
C ALA A 329 10.64 -23.57 14.60
N LYS A 330 11.01 -23.44 13.30
CA LYS A 330 12.26 -22.79 12.91
C LYS A 330 12.19 -21.28 13.03
N LEU A 331 11.05 -20.67 12.65
CA LEU A 331 10.86 -19.24 12.84
C LEU A 331 10.99 -18.82 14.29
N ARG A 332 10.39 -19.56 15.22
CA ARG A 332 10.52 -19.32 16.67
C ARG A 332 11.95 -19.38 17.18
N ALA A 333 12.79 -20.21 16.58
CA ALA A 333 14.17 -20.41 17.03
C ALA A 333 15.08 -19.22 16.72
N TYR A 334 14.77 -18.42 15.68
CA TYR A 334 15.64 -17.31 15.28
C TYR A 334 14.92 -15.94 15.20
N SER A 335 13.60 -15.90 15.32
CA SER A 335 12.80 -14.69 15.30
C SER A 335 12.24 -14.39 16.69
N ALA A 336 12.33 -13.14 17.14
CA ALA A 336 11.71 -12.69 18.37
C ALA A 336 10.16 -12.63 18.30
N VAL A 337 9.59 -12.93 17.14
CA VAL A 337 8.13 -12.86 16.89
C VAL A 337 7.44 -14.09 17.44
N ASN A 338 6.40 -13.89 18.25
CA ASN A 338 5.55 -14.98 18.71
C ASN A 338 4.44 -15.25 17.68
N PHE A 339 4.51 -16.41 17.04
CA PHE A 339 3.50 -16.91 16.09
C PHE A 339 2.54 -17.91 16.72
N ASP A 340 2.47 -17.98 18.05
CA ASP A 340 1.58 -18.88 18.77
C ASP A 340 0.11 -18.48 18.60
N ARG A 341 -0.79 -19.37 19.02
CA ARG A 341 -2.21 -19.08 18.98
C ARG A 341 -2.52 -17.88 19.90
N ALA A 342 -3.33 -16.98 19.42
CA ALA A 342 -3.93 -15.95 20.26
C ALA A 342 -4.76 -16.65 21.37
N HIS A 343 -4.50 -16.32 22.63
CA HIS A 343 -5.22 -16.84 23.78
C HIS A 343 -6.28 -15.84 24.21
#